data_31df4d0fed99941838128531597284e0
#
_entry.id   31df4d0fed99941838128531597284e0
#
_cell.length_a   1.000
_cell.length_b   1.000
_cell.length_c   1.000
_cell.angle_alpha   90.00
_cell.angle_beta   90.00
_cell.angle_gamma   90.00
#
_symmetry.space_group_name_H-M   'P 1'
#
loop_
_entity.id
_entity.type
_entity.pdbx_description
1 polymer ?
#
loop_
_entity_poly.entity_id
_entity_poly.type
_entity_poly.pdbx_seq_one_letter_code
_entity_poly.pdbx_strand_id
1 'polypeptide(L)'
;MAKIILLHGLHMHSWVMRPLAYLLEQEGFEVALFDYCSVLHSMNRHVEDLARWIDENHADETLHFVGHSLGGLVLRNFAAAYPDKVSGRIVTMGTPHQGSRAAQRVLNLGLQKPVLGGSYKGALDGSMPELPECVELGSIAGNKPYGLGRVLGLHGEHDGTVLVSETHCPNMRDHVVLPVSHSGMLFNRKTAGQVVAFLHDGYFKKQ
;
A
#
# COMPACT_ATOMS: atom_id res chain seq x y z
N MET A 1 -5.47 7.62 21.54
CA MET A 1 -4.79 8.20 20.33
C MET A 1 -5.09 7.28 19.17
N ALA A 2 -5.15 7.79 17.93
CA ALA A 2 -5.36 6.93 16.77
C ALA A 2 -4.10 6.10 16.49
N LYS A 3 -4.28 4.84 16.14
CA LYS A 3 -3.20 3.89 15.83
C LYS A 3 -3.07 3.71 14.32
N ILE A 4 -1.85 3.53 13.83
CA ILE A 4 -1.56 3.23 12.43
C ILE A 4 -1.17 1.76 12.29
N ILE A 5 -1.86 1.04 11.41
CA ILE A 5 -1.49 -0.32 11.01
C ILE A 5 -0.69 -0.23 9.70
N LEU A 6 0.54 -0.74 9.69
CA LEU A 6 1.41 -0.75 8.52
C LEU A 6 1.43 -2.13 7.85
N LEU A 7 1.25 -2.16 6.53
CA LEU A 7 1.30 -3.35 5.69
C LEU A 7 2.45 -3.26 4.67
N HIS A 8 3.28 -4.29 4.62
CA HIS A 8 4.42 -4.38 3.71
C HIS A 8 4.05 -4.82 2.29
N GLY A 9 5.01 -4.79 1.38
CA GLY A 9 4.87 -5.21 -0.02
C GLY A 9 5.15 -6.70 -0.26
N LEU A 10 5.13 -7.08 -1.54
CA LEU A 10 5.46 -8.43 -2.01
C LEU A 10 6.91 -8.79 -1.67
N HIS A 11 7.17 -10.05 -1.30
CA HIS A 11 8.47 -10.56 -0.84
C HIS A 11 9.09 -9.82 0.36
N MET A 12 8.30 -9.10 1.12
CA MET A 12 8.75 -8.40 2.31
C MET A 12 8.19 -9.06 3.57
N HIS A 13 8.68 -8.61 4.72
CA HIS A 13 8.17 -8.88 6.05
C HIS A 13 7.90 -7.57 6.77
N SER A 14 7.10 -7.61 7.82
CA SER A 14 6.68 -6.41 8.59
C SER A 14 7.84 -5.55 9.06
N TRP A 15 8.99 -6.13 9.42
CA TRP A 15 10.16 -5.39 9.90
C TRP A 15 10.73 -4.37 8.89
N VAL A 16 10.49 -4.57 7.59
CA VAL A 16 10.89 -3.61 6.54
C VAL A 16 10.18 -2.27 6.68
N MET A 17 9.00 -2.26 7.34
CA MET A 17 8.22 -1.05 7.61
C MET A 17 8.73 -0.27 8.84
N ARG A 18 9.68 -0.81 9.63
CA ARG A 18 10.21 -0.18 10.84
C ARG A 18 10.74 1.24 10.66
N PRO A 19 11.48 1.57 9.57
CA PRO A 19 11.95 2.95 9.36
C PRO A 19 10.79 3.95 9.21
N LEU A 20 9.73 3.57 8.48
CA LEU A 20 8.53 4.39 8.39
C LEU A 20 7.80 4.47 9.73
N ALA A 21 7.64 3.34 10.42
CA ALA A 21 7.03 3.28 11.75
C ALA A 21 7.73 4.28 12.70
N TYR A 22 9.06 4.25 12.77
CA TYR A 22 9.83 5.17 13.58
C TYR A 22 9.54 6.65 13.25
N LEU A 23 9.45 7.00 11.95
CA LEU A 23 9.13 8.37 11.53
C LEU A 23 7.72 8.80 11.95
N LEU A 24 6.74 7.88 11.89
CA LEU A 24 5.37 8.15 12.30
C LEU A 24 5.21 8.22 13.83
N GLU A 25 5.97 7.42 14.57
CA GLU A 25 6.04 7.47 16.03
C GLU A 25 6.61 8.81 16.53
N GLN A 26 7.57 9.41 15.80
CA GLN A 26 8.09 10.75 16.11
C GLN A 26 7.03 11.86 15.93
N GLU A 27 5.99 11.62 15.14
CA GLU A 27 4.85 12.52 14.95
C GLU A 27 3.69 12.23 15.92
N GLY A 28 3.90 11.35 16.91
CA GLY A 28 2.97 11.08 18.00
C GLY A 28 1.93 9.98 17.74
N PHE A 29 2.08 9.19 16.67
CA PHE A 29 1.20 8.05 16.43
C PHE A 29 1.68 6.80 17.15
N GLU A 30 0.74 5.98 17.58
CA GLU A 30 1.02 4.58 17.88
C GLU A 30 1.04 3.77 16.59
N VAL A 31 2.03 2.89 16.42
CA VAL A 31 2.20 2.13 15.19
C VAL A 31 2.26 0.64 15.47
N ALA A 32 1.46 -0.14 14.74
CA ALA A 32 1.52 -1.60 14.73
C ALA A 32 1.85 -2.11 13.33
N LEU A 33 2.60 -3.22 13.27
CA LEU A 33 3.05 -3.83 12.03
C LEU A 33 2.27 -5.13 11.82
N PHE A 34 1.53 -5.24 10.73
CA PHE A 34 0.89 -6.48 10.33
C PHE A 34 1.82 -7.26 9.41
N ASP A 35 2.15 -8.50 9.80
CA ASP A 35 2.97 -9.42 8.99
C ASP A 35 2.09 -10.46 8.31
N TYR A 36 2.37 -10.76 7.04
CA TYR A 36 1.63 -11.76 6.27
C TYR A 36 2.48 -12.39 5.18
N CYS A 37 2.17 -13.64 4.81
CA CYS A 37 2.91 -14.36 3.79
C CYS A 37 2.52 -13.92 2.37
N SER A 38 3.05 -12.78 1.93
CA SER A 38 2.66 -12.06 0.71
C SER A 38 2.74 -12.87 -0.61
N VAL A 39 3.46 -14.00 -0.63
CA VAL A 39 3.63 -14.86 -1.81
C VAL A 39 2.79 -16.13 -1.73
N LEU A 40 2.66 -16.72 -0.53
CA LEU A 40 2.07 -18.06 -0.38
C LEU A 40 0.55 -18.05 -0.36
N HIS A 41 -0.06 -16.99 0.13
CA HIS A 41 -1.50 -16.92 0.32
C HIS A 41 -2.19 -16.09 -0.77
N SER A 42 -3.48 -16.31 -0.94
CA SER A 42 -4.34 -15.51 -1.83
C SER A 42 -4.68 -14.15 -1.20
N MET A 43 -5.14 -13.21 -2.04
CA MET A 43 -5.60 -11.91 -1.58
C MET A 43 -6.72 -12.02 -0.52
N ASN A 44 -7.71 -12.89 -0.74
CA ASN A 44 -8.79 -13.11 0.23
C ASN A 44 -8.25 -13.56 1.60
N ARG A 45 -7.25 -14.46 1.59
CA ARG A 45 -6.64 -14.93 2.83
C ARG A 45 -5.93 -13.80 3.58
N HIS A 46 -5.22 -12.91 2.88
CA HIS A 46 -4.59 -11.75 3.51
C HIS A 46 -5.62 -10.82 4.16
N VAL A 47 -6.74 -10.60 3.48
CA VAL A 47 -7.85 -9.76 3.98
C VAL A 47 -8.50 -10.37 5.22
N GLU A 48 -8.78 -11.68 5.20
CA GLU A 48 -9.36 -12.41 6.34
C GLU A 48 -8.41 -12.44 7.55
N ASP A 49 -7.11 -12.66 7.30
CA ASP A 49 -6.10 -12.68 8.37
C ASP A 49 -5.93 -11.28 8.99
N LEU A 50 -5.98 -10.21 8.20
CA LEU A 50 -5.96 -8.84 8.70
C LEU A 50 -7.21 -8.55 9.55
N ALA A 51 -8.40 -8.93 9.07
CA ALA A 51 -9.65 -8.71 9.80
C ALA A 51 -9.62 -9.40 11.18
N ARG A 52 -9.20 -10.65 11.20
CA ARG A 52 -9.08 -11.44 12.44
C ARG A 52 -8.05 -10.81 13.39
N TRP A 53 -6.90 -10.44 12.88
CA TRP A 53 -5.84 -9.84 13.70
C TRP A 53 -6.27 -8.50 14.32
N ILE A 54 -7.07 -7.70 13.61
CA ILE A 54 -7.66 -6.47 14.15
C ILE A 54 -8.64 -6.81 15.27
N ASP A 55 -9.54 -7.78 15.07
CA ASP A 55 -10.52 -8.17 16.10
C ASP A 55 -9.85 -8.69 17.38
N GLU A 56 -8.75 -9.41 17.24
CA GLU A 56 -8.01 -10.00 18.37
C GLU A 56 -7.16 -8.98 19.14
N ASN A 57 -6.70 -7.90 18.48
CA ASN A 57 -5.67 -7.03 19.05
C ASN A 57 -6.07 -5.55 19.14
N HIS A 58 -7.08 -5.09 18.36
CA HIS A 58 -7.35 -3.67 18.16
C HIS A 58 -8.85 -3.34 18.03
N ALA A 59 -9.75 -4.15 18.56
CA ALA A 59 -11.20 -4.05 18.35
C ALA A 59 -11.82 -2.69 18.73
N ASP A 60 -11.31 -2.06 19.79
CA ASP A 60 -11.86 -0.83 20.34
C ASP A 60 -11.05 0.44 19.97
N GLU A 61 -10.16 0.33 18.97
CA GLU A 61 -9.25 1.41 18.62
C GLU A 61 -9.69 2.13 17.33
N THR A 62 -9.43 3.44 17.24
CA THR A 62 -9.51 4.15 15.95
C THR A 62 -8.27 3.84 15.13
N LEU A 63 -8.46 3.17 13.99
CA LEU A 63 -7.38 2.66 13.16
C LEU A 63 -7.24 3.44 11.86
N HIS A 64 -6.03 3.96 11.64
CA HIS A 64 -5.54 4.36 10.33
C HIS A 64 -4.72 3.22 9.71
N PHE A 65 -4.60 3.24 8.40
CA PHE A 65 -3.88 2.19 7.67
C PHE A 65 -2.90 2.80 6.68
N VAL A 66 -1.71 2.21 6.60
CA VAL A 66 -0.71 2.60 5.58
C VAL A 66 -0.17 1.34 4.91
N GLY A 67 -0.34 1.24 3.60
CA GLY A 67 0.10 0.09 2.81
C GLY A 67 1.16 0.46 1.79
N HIS A 68 2.28 -0.27 1.77
CA HIS A 68 3.30 -0.14 0.75
C HIS A 68 3.10 -1.20 -0.34
N SER A 69 3.09 -0.77 -1.61
CA SER A 69 3.03 -1.67 -2.77
C SER A 69 1.82 -2.64 -2.69
N LEU A 70 2.04 -3.95 -2.66
CA LEU A 70 1.00 -4.96 -2.46
C LEU A 70 0.17 -4.72 -1.19
N GLY A 71 0.78 -4.21 -0.11
CA GLY A 71 0.06 -3.91 1.13
C GLY A 71 -1.09 -2.92 0.93
N GLY A 72 -0.95 -1.97 0.00
CA GLY A 72 -2.05 -1.07 -0.35
C GLY A 72 -3.18 -1.75 -1.12
N LEU A 73 -2.89 -2.79 -1.91
CA LEU A 73 -3.92 -3.62 -2.56
C LEU A 73 -4.67 -4.48 -1.55
N VAL A 74 -3.95 -5.02 -0.53
CA VAL A 74 -4.59 -5.72 0.61
C VAL A 74 -5.54 -4.77 1.32
N LEU A 75 -5.12 -3.54 1.62
CA LEU A 75 -5.97 -2.54 2.28
C LEU A 75 -7.20 -2.15 1.46
N ARG A 76 -7.08 -2.02 0.14
CA ARG A 76 -8.25 -1.74 -0.71
C ARG A 76 -9.26 -2.88 -0.71
N ASN A 77 -8.78 -4.13 -0.81
CA ASN A 77 -9.65 -5.31 -0.70
C ASN A 77 -10.27 -5.42 0.70
N PHE A 78 -9.50 -5.13 1.75
CA PHE A 78 -9.96 -5.10 3.13
C PHE A 78 -11.07 -4.06 3.34
N ALA A 79 -10.85 -2.83 2.86
CA ALA A 79 -11.85 -1.76 2.94
C ALA A 79 -13.17 -2.10 2.21
N ALA A 80 -13.08 -2.79 1.07
CA ALA A 80 -14.26 -3.25 0.34
C ALA A 80 -15.01 -4.37 1.07
N ALA A 81 -14.28 -5.30 1.70
CA ALA A 81 -14.87 -6.43 2.41
C ALA A 81 -15.37 -6.08 3.83
N TYR A 82 -14.69 -5.16 4.50
CA TYR A 82 -14.93 -4.78 5.90
C TYR A 82 -14.90 -3.25 6.09
N PRO A 83 -15.78 -2.48 5.42
CA PRO A 83 -15.75 -1.03 5.50
C PRO A 83 -15.92 -0.51 6.94
N ASP A 84 -16.72 -1.18 7.75
CA ASP A 84 -16.98 -0.81 9.15
C ASP A 84 -15.73 -0.94 10.06
N LYS A 85 -14.72 -1.70 9.62
CA LYS A 85 -13.45 -1.82 10.36
C LYS A 85 -12.45 -0.72 10.00
N VAL A 86 -12.76 0.12 9.02
CA VAL A 86 -11.95 1.29 8.64
C VAL A 86 -12.47 2.52 9.35
N SER A 87 -12.12 2.68 10.61
CA SER A 87 -12.57 3.81 11.43
C SER A 87 -11.81 5.11 11.20
N GLY A 88 -10.64 5.02 10.55
CA GLY A 88 -9.79 6.16 10.19
C GLY A 88 -9.57 6.24 8.67
N ARG A 89 -8.38 6.67 8.26
CA ARG A 89 -7.99 6.89 6.87
C ARG A 89 -6.99 5.86 6.37
N ILE A 90 -6.95 5.67 5.06
CA ILE A 90 -5.99 4.78 4.38
C ILE A 90 -5.02 5.62 3.55
N VAL A 91 -3.72 5.36 3.68
CA VAL A 91 -2.69 5.85 2.76
C VAL A 91 -2.02 4.68 2.06
N THR A 92 -1.93 4.73 0.75
CA THR A 92 -1.20 3.75 -0.06
C THR A 92 0.04 4.39 -0.67
N MET A 93 1.15 3.66 -0.72
CA MET A 93 2.44 4.14 -1.18
C MET A 93 2.99 3.21 -2.27
N GLY A 94 3.18 3.72 -3.48
CA GLY A 94 3.66 2.94 -4.62
C GLY A 94 2.77 1.73 -4.93
N THR A 95 1.46 1.85 -4.76
CA THR A 95 0.49 0.77 -4.92
C THR A 95 -0.11 0.79 -6.31
N PRO A 96 -0.03 -0.31 -7.10
CA PRO A 96 -0.56 -0.36 -8.45
C PRO A 96 -2.06 -0.68 -8.47
N HIS A 97 -2.91 0.29 -8.13
CA HIS A 97 -4.38 0.15 -8.05
C HIS A 97 -5.07 -0.22 -9.36
N GLN A 98 -4.42 0.03 -10.49
CA GLN A 98 -4.94 -0.28 -11.83
C GLN A 98 -4.27 -1.53 -12.44
N GLY A 99 -3.64 -2.36 -11.61
CA GLY A 99 -2.83 -3.48 -12.04
C GLY A 99 -1.37 -3.10 -12.27
N SER A 100 -0.49 -4.10 -12.28
CA SER A 100 0.95 -3.92 -12.38
C SER A 100 1.49 -4.41 -13.73
N ARG A 101 2.01 -3.49 -14.54
CA ARG A 101 2.72 -3.85 -15.78
C ARG A 101 3.98 -4.66 -15.51
N ALA A 102 4.65 -4.38 -14.40
CA ALA A 102 5.80 -5.17 -13.96
C ALA A 102 5.37 -6.63 -13.69
N ALA A 103 4.27 -6.83 -12.95
CA ALA A 103 3.73 -8.16 -12.69
C ALA A 103 3.26 -8.87 -13.97
N GLN A 104 2.62 -8.15 -14.91
CA GLN A 104 2.21 -8.71 -16.20
C GLN A 104 3.41 -9.20 -17.01
N ARG A 105 4.55 -8.50 -16.98
CA ARG A 105 5.77 -8.98 -17.66
C ARG A 105 6.35 -10.22 -17.02
N VAL A 106 6.37 -10.28 -15.68
CA VAL A 106 6.77 -11.50 -14.95
C VAL A 106 5.87 -12.69 -15.34
N LEU A 107 4.57 -12.45 -15.47
CA LEU A 107 3.62 -13.45 -15.96
C LEU A 107 3.97 -13.93 -17.37
N ASN A 108 4.22 -12.99 -18.31
CA ASN A 108 4.55 -13.31 -19.69
C ASN A 108 5.87 -14.09 -19.84
N LEU A 109 6.77 -13.97 -18.87
CA LEU A 109 8.01 -14.76 -18.77
C LEU A 109 7.82 -16.14 -18.13
N GLY A 110 6.58 -16.51 -17.75
CA GLY A 110 6.28 -17.77 -17.08
C GLY A 110 6.73 -17.88 -15.62
N LEU A 111 7.11 -16.75 -15.01
CA LEU A 111 7.65 -16.69 -13.65
C LEU A 111 6.59 -16.35 -12.59
N GLN A 112 5.30 -16.50 -12.91
CA GLN A 112 4.20 -16.14 -12.01
C GLN A 112 4.32 -16.80 -10.64
N LYS A 113 4.43 -18.14 -10.60
CA LYS A 113 4.43 -18.90 -9.34
C LYS A 113 5.57 -18.50 -8.39
N PRO A 114 6.85 -18.47 -8.83
CA PRO A 114 7.94 -18.14 -7.93
C PRO A 114 8.01 -16.65 -7.54
N VAL A 115 7.49 -15.74 -8.39
CA VAL A 115 7.65 -14.30 -8.18
C VAL A 115 6.39 -13.64 -7.61
N LEU A 116 5.20 -13.98 -8.12
CA LEU A 116 3.95 -13.31 -7.74
C LEU A 116 3.09 -14.14 -6.78
N GLY A 117 3.23 -15.47 -6.86
CA GLY A 117 2.53 -16.40 -5.98
C GLY A 117 1.02 -16.25 -6.04
N GLY A 118 0.37 -16.38 -4.87
CA GLY A 118 -1.08 -16.26 -4.70
C GLY A 118 -1.63 -14.84 -4.80
N SER A 119 -0.77 -13.83 -4.69
CA SER A 119 -1.17 -12.41 -4.66
C SER A 119 -1.37 -11.76 -6.05
N TYR A 120 -1.27 -12.54 -7.15
CA TYR A 120 -1.47 -11.98 -8.49
C TYR A 120 -2.97 -11.73 -8.78
N LYS A 121 -3.81 -12.76 -8.61
CA LYS A 121 -5.25 -12.66 -8.87
C LYS A 121 -5.97 -11.83 -7.81
N GLY A 122 -6.85 -10.94 -8.25
CA GLY A 122 -7.60 -10.05 -7.37
C GLY A 122 -6.77 -8.90 -6.81
N ALA A 123 -5.59 -8.63 -7.40
CA ALA A 123 -4.70 -7.56 -6.99
C ALA A 123 -3.84 -7.03 -8.15
N LEU A 124 -2.69 -7.68 -8.39
CA LEU A 124 -1.71 -7.23 -9.40
C LEU A 124 -2.21 -7.36 -10.84
N ASP A 125 -3.25 -8.15 -11.09
CA ASP A 125 -3.94 -8.28 -12.37
C ASP A 125 -4.89 -7.10 -12.69
N GLY A 126 -5.11 -6.19 -11.73
CA GLY A 126 -5.98 -5.03 -11.87
C GLY A 126 -7.46 -5.30 -11.59
N SER A 127 -7.85 -6.55 -11.28
CA SER A 127 -9.22 -6.89 -10.89
C SER A 127 -9.47 -6.52 -9.42
N MET A 128 -9.57 -5.21 -9.15
CA MET A 128 -9.72 -4.66 -7.81
C MET A 128 -11.18 -4.28 -7.54
N PRO A 129 -11.69 -4.51 -6.31
CA PRO A 129 -13.01 -4.01 -5.92
C PRO A 129 -13.05 -2.48 -5.94
N GLU A 130 -14.24 -1.92 -6.05
CA GLU A 130 -14.44 -0.48 -5.86
C GLU A 130 -14.14 -0.08 -4.41
N LEU A 131 -13.59 1.12 -4.24
CA LEU A 131 -13.40 1.69 -2.92
C LEU A 131 -14.75 2.21 -2.40
N PRO A 132 -15.21 1.78 -1.20
CA PRO A 132 -16.44 2.30 -0.63
C PRO A 132 -16.37 3.82 -0.43
N GLU A 133 -17.48 4.54 -0.68
CA GLU A 133 -17.55 6.00 -0.56
C GLU A 133 -17.27 6.50 0.86
N CYS A 134 -17.55 5.69 1.87
CA CYS A 134 -17.27 6.03 3.27
C CYS A 134 -15.78 5.95 3.64
N VAL A 135 -14.92 5.40 2.77
CA VAL A 135 -13.49 5.21 3.04
C VAL A 135 -12.67 6.32 2.40
N GLU A 136 -11.95 7.07 3.20
CA GLU A 136 -11.01 8.09 2.73
C GLU A 136 -9.65 7.46 2.44
N LEU A 137 -9.27 7.38 1.17
CA LEU A 137 -8.00 6.85 0.71
C LEU A 137 -7.17 7.92 0.00
N GLY A 138 -5.91 8.08 0.42
CA GLY A 138 -4.89 8.85 -0.26
C GLY A 138 -3.83 7.95 -0.90
N SER A 139 -3.34 8.31 -2.09
CA SER A 139 -2.31 7.54 -2.78
C SER A 139 -1.06 8.36 -3.03
N ILE A 140 0.09 7.84 -2.60
CA ILE A 140 1.42 8.42 -2.83
C ILE A 140 2.11 7.64 -3.93
N ALA A 141 2.49 8.32 -5.02
CA ALA A 141 3.33 7.79 -6.09
C ALA A 141 4.77 8.27 -5.95
N GLY A 142 5.72 7.49 -6.44
CA GLY A 142 7.10 7.90 -6.64
C GLY A 142 7.43 8.09 -8.12
N ASN A 143 8.40 8.96 -8.44
CA ASN A 143 8.86 9.14 -9.81
C ASN A 143 10.39 9.06 -9.98
N LYS A 144 11.11 8.49 -9.02
CA LYS A 144 12.55 8.20 -9.17
C LYS A 144 12.77 6.76 -9.63
N PRO A 145 13.24 6.52 -10.86
CA PRO A 145 13.30 5.21 -11.50
C PRO A 145 14.48 4.36 -11.03
N TYR A 146 14.73 4.27 -9.72
CA TYR A 146 15.76 3.41 -9.15
C TYR A 146 15.16 2.03 -8.85
N GLY A 147 15.62 0.99 -9.53
CA GLY A 147 15.16 -0.38 -9.37
C GLY A 147 15.07 -1.16 -10.69
N LEU A 148 14.26 -2.22 -10.70
CA LEU A 148 14.12 -3.13 -11.82
C LEU A 148 13.28 -2.58 -12.99
N GLY A 149 12.69 -1.42 -12.89
CA GLY A 149 11.77 -0.86 -13.88
C GLY A 149 12.35 -0.75 -15.29
N ARG A 150 13.65 -0.45 -15.44
CA ARG A 150 14.33 -0.45 -16.74
C ARG A 150 14.40 -1.86 -17.35
N VAL A 151 14.70 -2.87 -16.53
CA VAL A 151 14.75 -4.29 -16.95
C VAL A 151 13.34 -4.78 -17.30
N LEU A 152 12.35 -4.32 -16.54
CA LEU A 152 10.94 -4.61 -16.78
C LEU A 152 10.33 -3.76 -17.90
N GLY A 153 11.10 -2.83 -18.51
CA GLY A 153 10.69 -1.99 -19.64
C GLY A 153 9.45 -1.15 -19.32
N LEU A 154 9.41 -0.54 -18.16
CA LEU A 154 8.39 0.45 -17.82
C LEU A 154 8.64 1.72 -18.62
N HIS A 155 7.61 2.22 -19.29
CA HIS A 155 7.63 3.48 -20.06
C HIS A 155 6.70 4.50 -19.39
N GLY A 156 7.21 5.70 -19.12
CA GLY A 156 6.52 6.77 -18.40
C GLY A 156 7.15 7.05 -17.03
N GLU A 157 6.52 7.91 -16.25
CA GLU A 157 6.99 8.20 -14.88
C GLU A 157 6.75 6.98 -13.97
N HIS A 158 7.79 6.57 -13.24
CA HIS A 158 7.72 5.41 -12.34
C HIS A 158 8.73 5.52 -11.19
N ASP A 159 8.47 4.79 -10.11
CA ASP A 159 9.32 4.74 -8.92
C ASP A 159 10.43 3.67 -8.98
N GLY A 160 10.56 2.98 -10.10
CA GLY A 160 11.46 1.82 -10.30
C GLY A 160 10.74 0.47 -10.32
N THR A 161 9.45 0.42 -9.95
CA THR A 161 8.64 -0.81 -9.91
C THR A 161 7.21 -0.56 -10.40
N VAL A 162 6.60 0.56 -10.03
CA VAL A 162 5.21 0.92 -10.31
C VAL A 162 5.17 2.24 -11.06
N LEU A 163 4.34 2.33 -12.11
CA LEU A 163 4.10 3.57 -12.84
C LEU A 163 3.23 4.52 -12.01
N VAL A 164 3.47 5.83 -12.12
CA VAL A 164 2.61 6.85 -11.50
C VAL A 164 1.16 6.67 -11.92
N SER A 165 0.90 6.36 -13.19
CA SER A 165 -0.45 6.11 -13.69
C SER A 165 -1.14 4.89 -13.04
N GLU A 166 -0.39 3.88 -12.63
CA GLU A 166 -0.93 2.69 -11.95
C GLU A 166 -1.37 2.98 -10.50
N THR A 167 -0.87 4.06 -9.88
CA THR A 167 -1.18 4.40 -8.49
C THR A 167 -2.51 5.12 -8.29
N HIS A 168 -3.21 5.45 -9.36
CA HIS A 168 -4.53 6.05 -9.28
C HIS A 168 -5.59 5.00 -8.87
N CYS A 169 -6.35 5.33 -7.84
CA CYS A 169 -7.48 4.53 -7.38
C CYS A 169 -8.78 5.30 -7.68
N PRO A 170 -9.79 4.70 -8.35
CA PRO A 170 -11.12 5.31 -8.43
C PRO A 170 -11.64 5.65 -7.03
N ASN A 171 -12.30 6.79 -6.90
CA ASN A 171 -12.83 7.31 -5.63
C ASN A 171 -11.77 7.61 -4.55
N MET A 172 -10.47 7.61 -4.87
CA MET A 172 -9.48 8.13 -3.91
C MET A 172 -9.70 9.62 -3.66
N ARG A 173 -9.44 10.04 -2.41
CA ARG A 173 -9.65 11.43 -2.00
C ARG A 173 -8.58 12.38 -2.49
N ASP A 174 -7.32 11.93 -2.52
CA ASP A 174 -6.18 12.74 -2.95
C ASP A 174 -5.03 11.88 -3.48
N HIS A 175 -4.17 12.49 -4.31
CA HIS A 175 -3.02 11.85 -4.92
C HIS A 175 -1.83 12.80 -4.94
N VAL A 176 -0.64 12.29 -4.59
CA VAL A 176 0.60 13.07 -4.65
C VAL A 176 1.74 12.26 -5.26
N VAL A 177 2.57 12.92 -6.08
CA VAL A 177 3.78 12.35 -6.67
C VAL A 177 5.00 12.92 -5.97
N LEU A 178 5.86 12.04 -5.45
CA LEU A 178 7.07 12.44 -4.75
C LEU A 178 8.34 12.03 -5.53
N PRO A 179 9.45 12.79 -5.41
CA PRO A 179 10.72 12.43 -6.03
C PRO A 179 11.44 11.34 -5.23
N VAL A 180 10.83 10.17 -5.11
CA VAL A 180 11.31 9.00 -4.35
C VAL A 180 11.20 7.73 -5.19
N SER A 181 12.04 6.73 -4.89
CA SER A 181 11.97 5.39 -5.47
C SER A 181 11.04 4.51 -4.66
N HIS A 182 10.64 3.35 -5.22
CA HIS A 182 9.71 2.41 -4.62
C HIS A 182 10.04 2.04 -3.17
N SER A 183 11.23 1.51 -2.94
CA SER A 183 11.69 1.17 -1.58
C SER A 183 12.11 2.42 -0.79
N GLY A 184 12.55 3.49 -1.47
CA GLY A 184 12.94 4.75 -0.84
C GLY A 184 11.82 5.45 -0.09
N MET A 185 10.56 5.18 -0.44
CA MET A 185 9.40 5.72 0.28
C MET A 185 9.40 5.36 1.76
N LEU A 186 9.90 4.17 2.12
CA LEU A 186 9.89 3.67 3.49
C LEU A 186 10.85 4.40 4.44
N PHE A 187 11.85 5.09 3.88
CA PHE A 187 12.91 5.78 4.63
C PHE A 187 12.84 7.30 4.51
N ASN A 188 11.90 7.81 3.70
CA ASN A 188 11.89 9.22 3.31
C ASN A 188 11.01 10.05 4.24
N ARG A 189 11.60 11.06 4.90
CA ARG A 189 10.87 11.98 5.80
C ARG A 189 9.75 12.76 5.09
N LYS A 190 9.91 13.10 3.81
CA LYS A 190 8.83 13.79 3.06
C LYS A 190 7.66 12.85 2.83
N THR A 191 7.92 11.55 2.56
CA THR A 191 6.86 10.54 2.46
C THR A 191 6.12 10.41 3.78
N ALA A 192 6.82 10.26 4.91
CA ALA A 192 6.21 10.20 6.24
C ALA A 192 5.39 11.47 6.53
N GLY A 193 5.91 12.66 6.20
CA GLY A 193 5.18 13.92 6.38
C GLY A 193 3.91 14.04 5.54
N GLN A 194 3.88 13.45 4.35
CA GLN A 194 2.66 13.36 3.54
C GLN A 194 1.66 12.35 4.12
N VAL A 195 2.14 11.21 4.61
CA VAL A 195 1.29 10.24 5.34
C VAL A 195 0.60 10.93 6.51
N VAL A 196 1.37 11.60 7.38
CA VAL A 196 0.86 12.33 8.54
C VAL A 196 -0.18 13.38 8.13
N ALA A 197 0.12 14.20 7.12
CA ALA A 197 -0.80 15.22 6.64
C ALA A 197 -2.14 14.60 6.21
N PHE A 198 -2.11 13.54 5.39
CA PHE A 198 -3.34 12.89 4.94
C PHE A 198 -4.11 12.25 6.11
N LEU A 199 -3.42 11.61 7.06
CA LEU A 199 -4.09 11.00 8.21
C LEU A 199 -4.77 12.04 9.11
N HIS A 200 -4.22 13.26 9.23
CA HIS A 200 -4.83 14.36 10.00
C HIS A 200 -5.91 15.11 9.23
N ASP A 201 -5.64 15.48 7.97
CA ASP A 201 -6.43 16.47 7.25
C ASP A 201 -7.29 15.87 6.13
N GLY A 202 -7.01 14.61 5.72
CA GLY A 202 -7.63 13.97 4.57
C GLY A 202 -7.08 14.45 3.22
N TYR A 203 -6.01 15.26 3.23
CA TYR A 203 -5.33 15.78 2.03
C TYR A 203 -3.83 15.82 2.23
N PHE A 204 -3.10 15.64 1.12
CA PHE A 204 -1.65 15.81 1.11
C PHE A 204 -1.27 17.29 1.14
N LYS A 205 -0.10 17.61 1.71
CA LYS A 205 0.45 18.97 1.62
C LYS A 205 0.80 19.27 0.17
N LYS A 206 0.36 20.43 -0.32
CA LYS A 206 0.77 20.94 -1.64
C LYS A 206 2.28 21.16 -1.63
N GLN A 207 2.93 20.73 -2.70
CA GLN A 207 4.37 20.92 -2.92
C GLN A 207 4.64 22.27 -3.54
#